data_fd0df0b1c52017a2fe7828053bea1490
#
_entry.id   fd0df0b1c52017a2fe7828053bea1490
#
_cell.length_a   1.000
_cell.length_b   1.000
_cell.length_c   1.000
_cell.angle_alpha   90.00
_cell.angle_beta   90.00
_cell.angle_gamma   90.00
#
_symmetry.space_group_name_H-M   'P 1'
#
loop_
_entity.id
_entity.type
_entity.pdbx_description
1 polymer ?
#
loop_
_entity_poly.entity_id
_entity_poly.type
_entity_poly.pdbx_seq_one_letter_code
_entity_poly.pdbx_strand_id
1 'polypeptide(L)'
;MKIAIVNVNKSRVNKNTEYHVFTAKTFVEARSWNEISVEIVNVYMTDDMSTSAGTIENQQADIIVFRVLYWNAGYIMKLAKSCRGTKAVKGLWGYDTFANPEEYLKKDFDFIIQDEPELSLYEMAMLKRSGESIGKASGIVYKDKESRSFVYGESRVLPDLDAIPSPYLNGMIPVDKTTSVYWEIARGCLFKCDFCVDFSHGGNLRYHSFGYLEKELKFFAEKGVSQLTVGAPVANLSHQQFSKIIDMIKTYLPNALFEIQVRADLLSKSDIEALADMNVFLNIGLQTANQKVHENLLTSFNVDKAVSNIRYMANYPSLMFGIDIIAGLPRMTYEDFLNDLEVVFNLWPISINLLRLSMYPGTKIYNRMREFGYTVENSYPYLAVESAQFSKKDMEKVDELSDGIDLLYNKGRMVSIITMLAKGLEMPCHEIVMRWNKWIRKQAPDIVAADIDTIEYSRLFGYIHEFFSYIFDRFQKKKLWPVASDLLKHNHFYTTSLMVESDDKVAMPYQLDTICDSTVFGINDSAFFDKFSYDIEDLSDTGYIDLKKYASEVDKEELYGVVYRIDGSVFTKVIAAEEFAVFDFIRSKGTVTFAELNKKFKKVDVLDIVYTWCEDGVIYIV
;
A
#
# COMPACT_ATOMS: atom_id res chain seq x y z
N MET A 1 -31.28 -15.94 19.98
CA MET A 1 -30.39 -14.95 20.61
C MET A 1 -29.66 -14.18 19.53
N LYS A 2 -29.47 -12.87 19.70
CA LYS A 2 -28.89 -12.00 18.66
C LYS A 2 -27.64 -11.25 19.15
N ILE A 3 -26.58 -11.31 18.35
CA ILE A 3 -25.37 -10.51 18.53
C ILE A 3 -25.33 -9.43 17.44
N ALA A 4 -24.96 -8.22 17.76
CA ALA A 4 -24.66 -7.15 16.80
C ALA A 4 -23.15 -6.84 16.86
N ILE A 5 -22.44 -6.99 15.74
CA ILE A 5 -21.07 -6.52 15.59
C ILE A 5 -21.12 -5.20 14.83
N VAL A 6 -20.74 -4.12 15.51
CA VAL A 6 -20.73 -2.77 14.94
C VAL A 6 -19.43 -2.54 14.19
N ASN A 7 -19.54 -2.40 12.87
CA ASN A 7 -18.44 -2.08 11.97
C ASN A 7 -18.54 -0.61 11.54
N VAL A 8 -17.54 0.19 11.93
CA VAL A 8 -17.51 1.63 11.61
C VAL A 8 -16.73 1.84 10.32
N ASN A 9 -17.33 2.58 9.38
CA ASN A 9 -16.74 2.95 8.10
C ASN A 9 -16.49 4.47 8.04
N LYS A 10 -15.45 4.91 7.31
CA LYS A 10 -15.19 6.35 7.13
C LYS A 10 -16.32 7.03 6.35
N SER A 11 -16.76 6.43 5.26
CA SER A 11 -17.86 6.93 4.43
C SER A 11 -18.58 5.79 3.71
N ARG A 12 -19.69 6.11 3.01
CA ARG A 12 -20.43 5.11 2.20
C ARG A 12 -19.69 4.70 0.93
N VAL A 13 -18.79 5.53 0.43
CA VAL A 13 -17.95 5.24 -0.75
C VAL A 13 -16.80 4.33 -0.35
N ASN A 14 -16.13 4.63 0.76
CA ASN A 14 -15.00 3.87 1.28
C ASN A 14 -15.48 2.87 2.34
N LYS A 15 -16.15 1.81 1.90
CA LYS A 15 -16.55 0.70 2.77
C LYS A 15 -15.31 -0.14 3.09
N ASN A 16 -14.99 -0.24 4.36
CA ASN A 16 -13.98 -1.18 4.82
C ASN A 16 -14.65 -2.53 5.06
N THR A 17 -14.37 -3.50 4.20
CA THR A 17 -14.79 -4.89 4.41
C THR A 17 -13.86 -5.52 5.42
N GLU A 18 -14.16 -5.32 6.70
CA GLU A 18 -13.38 -5.89 7.80
C GLU A 18 -13.60 -7.41 7.86
N TYR A 19 -12.71 -8.17 7.24
CA TYR A 19 -12.80 -9.63 7.07
C TYR A 19 -13.11 -10.36 8.39
N HIS A 20 -12.47 -9.96 9.49
CA HIS A 20 -12.60 -10.66 10.77
C HIS A 20 -13.97 -10.51 11.44
N VAL A 21 -14.79 -9.51 11.08
CA VAL A 21 -16.18 -9.46 11.58
C VAL A 21 -17.03 -10.55 10.93
N PHE A 22 -16.69 -10.92 9.68
CA PHE A 22 -17.39 -12.01 8.97
C PHE A 22 -16.92 -13.38 9.44
N THR A 23 -15.64 -13.59 9.78
CA THR A 23 -15.16 -14.84 10.37
C THR A 23 -15.84 -15.09 11.71
N ALA A 24 -15.96 -14.06 12.55
CA ALA A 24 -16.70 -14.15 13.80
C ALA A 24 -18.18 -14.54 13.57
N LYS A 25 -18.84 -13.92 12.60
CA LYS A 25 -20.23 -14.25 12.24
C LYS A 25 -20.35 -15.70 11.78
N THR A 26 -19.57 -16.11 10.79
CA THR A 26 -19.66 -17.47 10.22
C THR A 26 -19.39 -18.55 11.26
N PHE A 27 -18.40 -18.33 12.13
CA PHE A 27 -18.07 -19.27 13.19
C PHE A 27 -19.20 -19.42 14.22
N VAL A 28 -19.72 -18.31 14.75
CA VAL A 28 -20.76 -18.32 15.78
C VAL A 28 -22.04 -18.96 15.25
N GLU A 29 -22.48 -18.58 14.06
CA GLU A 29 -23.71 -19.10 13.46
C GLU A 29 -23.58 -20.60 13.12
N ALA A 30 -22.50 -21.02 12.49
CA ALA A 30 -22.28 -22.43 12.17
C ALA A 30 -22.20 -23.30 13.43
N ARG A 31 -21.44 -22.86 14.43
CA ARG A 31 -21.24 -23.65 15.66
C ARG A 31 -22.47 -23.71 16.55
N SER A 32 -23.35 -22.72 16.46
CA SER A 32 -24.63 -22.71 17.17
C SER A 32 -25.79 -23.32 16.37
N TRP A 33 -25.53 -23.92 15.20
CA TRP A 33 -26.58 -24.44 14.30
C TRP A 33 -27.62 -23.38 13.95
N ASN A 34 -27.16 -22.11 13.80
CA ASN A 34 -27.97 -20.92 13.55
C ASN A 34 -29.00 -20.58 14.66
N GLU A 35 -28.84 -21.12 15.87
CA GLU A 35 -29.65 -20.71 17.01
C GLU A 35 -29.25 -19.35 17.60
N ILE A 36 -28.05 -18.88 17.25
CA ILE A 36 -27.52 -17.54 17.54
C ILE A 36 -27.36 -16.83 16.19
N SER A 37 -28.01 -15.71 16.00
CA SER A 37 -27.81 -14.86 14.82
C SER A 37 -26.80 -13.75 15.10
N VAL A 38 -25.90 -13.49 14.16
CA VAL A 38 -24.94 -12.39 14.24
C VAL A 38 -25.20 -11.40 13.11
N GLU A 39 -25.49 -10.17 13.46
CA GLU A 39 -25.70 -9.09 12.50
C GLU A 39 -24.47 -8.16 12.46
N ILE A 40 -23.96 -7.90 11.25
CA ILE A 40 -22.92 -6.90 11.05
C ILE A 40 -23.61 -5.55 10.78
N VAL A 41 -23.46 -4.64 11.73
CA VAL A 41 -24.12 -3.33 11.70
C VAL A 41 -23.11 -2.30 11.17
N ASN A 42 -23.22 -1.97 9.90
CA ASN A 42 -22.39 -0.93 9.30
C ASN A 42 -22.89 0.45 9.69
N VAL A 43 -22.03 1.27 10.29
CA VAL A 43 -22.27 2.69 10.56
C VAL A 43 -21.19 3.53 9.91
N TYR A 44 -21.49 4.79 9.61
CA TYR A 44 -20.61 5.65 8.85
C TYR A 44 -20.28 6.92 9.65
N MET A 45 -19.00 7.31 9.68
CA MET A 45 -18.56 8.51 10.40
C MET A 45 -19.15 9.80 9.81
N THR A 46 -19.64 9.74 8.57
CA THR A 46 -20.34 10.83 7.89
C THR A 46 -21.80 10.99 8.31
N ASP A 47 -22.39 9.98 8.97
CA ASP A 47 -23.76 10.04 9.47
C ASP A 47 -23.79 10.77 10.83
N ASP A 48 -24.92 11.36 11.16
CA ASP A 48 -25.08 11.90 12.50
C ASP A 48 -25.11 10.79 13.57
N MET A 49 -24.67 11.14 14.77
CA MET A 49 -24.48 10.19 15.86
C MET A 49 -25.81 9.54 16.32
N SER A 50 -26.92 10.25 16.20
CA SER A 50 -28.24 9.73 16.57
C SER A 50 -28.74 8.69 15.58
N THR A 51 -28.54 8.92 14.29
CA THR A 51 -28.85 7.96 13.23
C THR A 51 -28.03 6.66 13.40
N SER A 52 -26.71 6.79 13.65
CA SER A 52 -25.83 5.65 13.90
C SER A 52 -26.25 4.87 15.15
N ALA A 53 -26.59 5.56 16.24
CA ALA A 53 -27.07 4.91 17.46
C ALA A 53 -28.42 4.21 17.25
N GLY A 54 -29.37 4.86 16.58
CA GLY A 54 -30.67 4.28 16.23
C GLY A 54 -30.53 3.02 15.36
N THR A 55 -29.61 3.01 14.40
CA THR A 55 -29.33 1.83 13.56
C THR A 55 -28.90 0.63 14.40
N ILE A 56 -28.07 0.86 15.43
CA ILE A 56 -27.59 -0.18 16.34
C ILE A 56 -28.72 -0.65 17.26
N GLU A 57 -29.46 0.28 17.88
CA GLU A 57 -30.53 -0.04 18.83
C GLU A 57 -31.70 -0.78 18.18
N ASN A 58 -32.02 -0.46 16.93
CA ASN A 58 -33.04 -1.15 16.14
C ASN A 58 -32.71 -2.63 15.89
N GLN A 59 -31.47 -3.06 16.07
CA GLN A 59 -31.12 -4.47 16.00
C GLN A 59 -31.73 -5.30 17.14
N GLN A 60 -32.08 -4.68 18.26
CA GLN A 60 -32.58 -5.35 19.45
C GLN A 60 -31.70 -6.54 19.87
N ALA A 61 -30.39 -6.37 19.75
CA ALA A 61 -29.42 -7.42 20.08
C ALA A 61 -29.30 -7.65 21.59
N ASP A 62 -28.96 -8.87 21.96
CA ASP A 62 -28.65 -9.25 23.34
C ASP A 62 -27.23 -8.87 23.74
N ILE A 63 -26.30 -8.91 22.77
CA ILE A 63 -24.89 -8.52 22.91
C ILE A 63 -24.55 -7.58 21.75
N ILE A 64 -23.90 -6.47 22.06
CA ILE A 64 -23.37 -5.52 21.09
C ILE A 64 -21.86 -5.45 21.26
N VAL A 65 -21.11 -5.65 20.16
CA VAL A 65 -19.65 -5.56 20.13
C VAL A 65 -19.22 -4.52 19.12
N PHE A 66 -18.44 -3.55 19.56
CA PHE A 66 -17.88 -2.54 18.67
C PHE A 66 -16.48 -2.98 18.23
N ARG A 67 -16.27 -3.09 16.90
CA ARG A 67 -14.96 -3.36 16.31
C ARG A 67 -14.10 -2.10 16.38
N VAL A 68 -13.13 -2.09 17.27
CA VAL A 68 -12.22 -0.96 17.44
C VAL A 68 -10.98 -1.15 16.58
N LEU A 69 -10.76 -0.18 15.72
CA LEU A 69 -9.55 0.02 14.96
C LEU A 69 -8.93 1.35 15.43
N TYR A 70 -7.62 1.47 15.32
CA TYR A 70 -6.90 2.65 15.77
C TYR A 70 -7.52 4.00 15.34
N TRP A 71 -8.06 4.08 14.12
CA TRP A 71 -8.60 5.34 13.58
C TRP A 71 -10.05 5.64 14.03
N ASN A 72 -10.81 4.65 14.52
CA ASN A 72 -12.21 4.81 14.87
C ASN A 72 -12.49 4.83 16.38
N ALA A 73 -11.49 4.57 17.24
CA ALA A 73 -11.65 4.45 18.68
C ALA A 73 -12.39 5.66 19.30
N GLY A 74 -11.96 6.88 18.97
CA GLY A 74 -12.59 8.11 19.45
C GLY A 74 -14.06 8.27 19.03
N TYR A 75 -14.41 7.83 17.83
CA TYR A 75 -15.80 7.83 17.35
C TYR A 75 -16.65 6.79 18.09
N ILE A 76 -16.14 5.56 18.25
CA ILE A 76 -16.82 4.48 18.96
C ILE A 76 -17.16 4.87 20.40
N MET A 77 -16.25 5.55 21.10
CA MET A 77 -16.50 6.02 22.47
C MET A 77 -17.70 6.98 22.55
N LYS A 78 -17.87 7.86 21.55
CA LYS A 78 -19.02 8.76 21.47
C LYS A 78 -20.29 8.00 21.09
N LEU A 79 -20.19 7.09 20.13
CA LEU A 79 -21.30 6.28 19.62
C LEU A 79 -21.91 5.39 20.71
N ALA A 80 -21.07 4.68 21.47
CA ALA A 80 -21.50 3.81 22.56
C ALA A 80 -22.26 4.57 23.68
N LYS A 81 -21.87 5.83 23.95
CA LYS A 81 -22.60 6.72 24.87
C LYS A 81 -23.97 7.14 24.32
N SER A 82 -24.12 7.22 23.00
CA SER A 82 -25.38 7.58 22.35
C SER A 82 -26.36 6.40 22.32
N CYS A 83 -25.89 5.15 22.36
CA CYS A 83 -26.71 3.93 22.43
C CYS A 83 -27.27 3.73 23.85
N ARG A 84 -28.28 4.53 24.26
CA ARG A 84 -28.88 4.50 25.61
C ARG A 84 -30.17 3.68 25.68
N GLY A 85 -30.81 3.44 24.53
CA GLY A 85 -32.08 2.74 24.43
C GLY A 85 -32.00 1.21 24.50
N THR A 86 -30.80 0.65 24.58
CA THR A 86 -30.59 -0.81 24.58
C THR A 86 -30.35 -1.38 25.97
N LYS A 87 -30.88 -2.61 26.19
CA LYS A 87 -30.55 -3.45 27.36
C LYS A 87 -29.42 -4.46 27.08
N ALA A 88 -28.84 -4.41 25.86
CA ALA A 88 -27.76 -5.28 25.47
C ALA A 88 -26.54 -5.12 26.35
N VAL A 89 -25.79 -6.19 26.54
CA VAL A 89 -24.45 -6.15 27.10
C VAL A 89 -23.52 -5.58 26.03
N LYS A 90 -22.78 -4.53 26.33
CA LYS A 90 -21.93 -3.81 25.37
C LYS A 90 -20.46 -4.07 25.63
N GLY A 91 -19.72 -4.40 24.59
CA GLY A 91 -18.28 -4.61 24.68
C GLY A 91 -17.49 -4.09 23.48
N LEU A 92 -16.19 -4.19 23.62
CA LEU A 92 -15.22 -3.78 22.61
C LEU A 92 -14.36 -4.96 22.17
N TRP A 93 -13.91 -4.90 20.93
CA TRP A 93 -12.96 -5.83 20.35
C TRP A 93 -12.01 -5.08 19.42
N GLY A 94 -10.71 -5.09 19.72
CA GLY A 94 -9.70 -4.46 18.87
C GLY A 94 -8.41 -4.12 19.61
N TYR A 95 -7.36 -3.82 18.86
CA TYR A 95 -6.00 -3.65 19.39
C TYR A 95 -5.88 -2.59 20.48
N ASP A 96 -6.50 -1.43 20.31
CA ASP A 96 -6.39 -0.33 21.30
C ASP A 96 -6.99 -0.68 22.66
N THR A 97 -7.91 -1.65 22.71
CA THR A 97 -8.62 -2.02 23.95
C THR A 97 -7.85 -3.01 24.82
N PHE A 98 -6.88 -3.74 24.25
CA PHE A 98 -6.12 -4.76 25.00
C PHE A 98 -5.11 -4.16 25.96
N ALA A 99 -4.60 -3.00 25.62
CA ALA A 99 -3.56 -2.33 26.36
C ALA A 99 -4.00 -1.82 27.72
N ASN A 100 -5.20 -1.25 27.78
CA ASN A 100 -5.78 -0.66 28.99
C ASN A 100 -7.28 -1.01 29.10
N PRO A 101 -7.65 -2.29 29.20
CA PRO A 101 -9.05 -2.70 29.20
C PRO A 101 -9.84 -2.06 30.36
N GLU A 102 -9.21 -1.84 31.50
CA GLU A 102 -9.85 -1.23 32.65
C GLU A 102 -10.31 0.21 32.41
N GLU A 103 -9.59 0.99 31.61
CA GLU A 103 -9.99 2.36 31.25
C GLU A 103 -11.30 2.39 30.48
N TYR A 104 -11.53 1.40 29.63
CA TYR A 104 -12.78 1.26 28.87
C TYR A 104 -13.90 0.71 29.73
N LEU A 105 -13.62 -0.27 30.60
CA LEU A 105 -14.59 -0.87 31.53
C LEU A 105 -15.05 0.07 32.66
N LYS A 106 -14.31 1.14 32.93
CA LYS A 106 -14.75 2.22 33.84
C LYS A 106 -15.82 3.13 33.19
N LYS A 107 -16.03 3.02 31.86
CA LYS A 107 -16.96 3.87 31.07
C LYS A 107 -18.27 3.12 30.80
N ASP A 108 -18.63 3.00 29.54
CA ASP A 108 -19.96 2.52 29.12
C ASP A 108 -19.96 1.07 28.59
N PHE A 109 -18.92 0.27 28.96
CA PHE A 109 -18.75 -1.09 28.47
C PHE A 109 -18.75 -2.11 29.60
N ASP A 110 -19.33 -3.28 29.33
CA ASP A 110 -19.44 -4.39 30.26
C ASP A 110 -18.26 -5.37 30.13
N PHE A 111 -17.68 -5.50 28.93
CA PHE A 111 -16.60 -6.43 28.64
C PHE A 111 -15.68 -5.95 27.51
N ILE A 112 -14.49 -6.53 27.43
CA ILE A 112 -13.51 -6.37 26.36
C ILE A 112 -13.08 -7.76 25.90
N ILE A 113 -13.11 -8.01 24.60
CA ILE A 113 -12.52 -9.22 24.01
C ILE A 113 -11.02 -8.96 23.81
N GLN A 114 -10.16 -9.79 24.41
CA GLN A 114 -8.71 -9.64 24.40
C GLN A 114 -8.04 -10.25 23.17
N ASP A 115 -8.65 -11.28 22.61
CA ASP A 115 -8.08 -12.11 21.56
C ASP A 115 -8.96 -12.12 20.29
N GLU A 116 -8.90 -13.23 19.56
CA GLU A 116 -9.77 -13.52 18.44
C GLU A 116 -11.22 -13.65 18.93
N PRO A 117 -12.18 -13.06 18.20
CA PRO A 117 -13.54 -12.91 18.72
C PRO A 117 -14.40 -14.18 18.60
N GLU A 118 -14.03 -15.10 17.71
CA GLU A 118 -14.87 -16.23 17.32
C GLU A 118 -15.32 -17.06 18.53
N LEU A 119 -14.35 -17.55 19.31
CA LEU A 119 -14.63 -18.40 20.47
C LEU A 119 -15.28 -17.62 21.60
N SER A 120 -14.75 -16.43 21.92
CA SER A 120 -15.29 -15.58 23.00
C SER A 120 -16.74 -15.20 22.77
N LEU A 121 -17.10 -14.79 21.55
CA LEU A 121 -18.49 -14.45 21.18
C LEU A 121 -19.42 -15.64 21.25
N TYR A 122 -18.99 -16.80 20.77
CA TYR A 122 -19.76 -18.03 20.86
C TYR A 122 -20.03 -18.41 22.33
N GLU A 123 -19.00 -18.47 23.16
CA GLU A 123 -19.13 -18.83 24.59
C GLU A 123 -20.00 -17.84 25.34
N MET A 124 -19.80 -16.53 25.14
CA MET A 124 -20.63 -15.49 25.76
C MET A 124 -22.10 -15.64 25.41
N ALA A 125 -22.40 -15.94 24.14
CA ALA A 125 -23.76 -16.14 23.69
C ALA A 125 -24.40 -17.40 24.32
N MET A 126 -23.68 -18.49 24.39
CA MET A 126 -24.17 -19.72 25.03
C MET A 126 -24.42 -19.54 26.52
N LEU A 127 -23.50 -18.89 27.25
CA LEU A 127 -23.65 -18.58 28.68
C LEU A 127 -24.85 -17.67 28.93
N LYS A 128 -24.99 -16.59 28.13
CA LYS A 128 -26.13 -15.69 28.28
C LYS A 128 -27.47 -16.38 28.00
N ARG A 129 -27.50 -17.30 27.03
CA ARG A 129 -28.68 -18.09 26.69
C ARG A 129 -29.07 -19.05 27.83
N SER A 130 -28.09 -19.65 28.50
CA SER A 130 -28.34 -20.50 29.68
C SER A 130 -28.64 -19.74 30.96
N GLY A 131 -28.62 -18.40 30.92
CA GLY A 131 -28.82 -17.54 32.10
C GLY A 131 -27.58 -17.44 32.98
N GLU A 132 -26.41 -17.88 32.51
CA GLU A 132 -25.15 -17.79 33.19
C GLU A 132 -24.44 -16.47 32.94
N SER A 133 -23.47 -16.16 33.81
CA SER A 133 -22.63 -14.97 33.62
C SER A 133 -21.73 -15.10 32.42
N ILE A 134 -21.77 -14.07 31.53
CA ILE A 134 -20.86 -13.98 30.38
C ILE A 134 -19.38 -13.92 30.79
N GLY A 135 -19.11 -13.54 32.04
CA GLY A 135 -17.76 -13.47 32.61
C GLY A 135 -17.05 -14.82 32.70
N LYS A 136 -17.74 -15.95 32.45
CA LYS A 136 -17.13 -17.27 32.37
C LYS A 136 -16.55 -17.57 30.98
N ALA A 137 -16.81 -16.71 29.97
CA ALA A 137 -16.29 -16.90 28.63
C ALA A 137 -14.77 -16.67 28.59
N SER A 138 -14.12 -17.41 27.70
CA SER A 138 -12.68 -17.27 27.47
C SER A 138 -12.33 -15.95 26.77
N GLY A 139 -11.13 -15.46 27.01
CA GLY A 139 -10.57 -14.32 26.27
C GLY A 139 -11.26 -12.98 26.49
N ILE A 140 -12.01 -12.81 27.60
CA ILE A 140 -12.63 -11.52 27.93
C ILE A 140 -12.09 -10.92 29.22
N VAL A 141 -12.10 -9.60 29.27
CA VAL A 141 -11.95 -8.83 30.52
C VAL A 141 -13.29 -8.18 30.84
N TYR A 142 -13.70 -8.26 32.09
CA TYR A 142 -14.93 -7.63 32.55
C TYR A 142 -14.79 -7.12 33.99
N LYS A 143 -15.67 -6.23 34.37
CA LYS A 143 -15.77 -5.77 35.78
C LYS A 143 -16.81 -6.60 36.50
N ASP A 144 -16.36 -7.35 37.50
CA ASP A 144 -17.26 -8.10 38.38
C ASP A 144 -18.13 -7.16 39.22
N LYS A 145 -19.44 -7.44 39.22
CA LYS A 145 -20.42 -6.55 39.87
C LYS A 145 -20.39 -6.62 41.42
N GLU A 146 -20.02 -7.77 41.96
CA GLU A 146 -20.01 -8.01 43.42
C GLU A 146 -18.70 -7.52 44.00
N SER A 147 -17.58 -8.01 43.51
CA SER A 147 -16.25 -7.63 43.99
C SER A 147 -15.77 -6.27 43.52
N ARG A 148 -16.42 -5.70 42.48
CA ARG A 148 -15.98 -4.47 41.77
C ARG A 148 -14.59 -4.54 41.17
N SER A 149 -13.96 -5.72 41.17
CA SER A 149 -12.64 -5.97 40.58
C SER A 149 -12.72 -6.24 39.10
N PHE A 150 -11.61 -6.03 38.38
CA PHE A 150 -11.48 -6.46 37.01
C PHE A 150 -11.03 -7.93 36.99
N VAL A 151 -11.71 -8.72 36.19
CA VAL A 151 -11.44 -10.14 35.98
C VAL A 151 -10.95 -10.34 34.59
N TYR A 152 -9.80 -10.99 34.45
CA TYR A 152 -9.18 -11.36 33.19
C TYR A 152 -9.43 -12.84 32.94
N GLY A 153 -10.23 -13.14 31.93
CA GLY A 153 -10.47 -14.50 31.48
C GLY A 153 -9.21 -15.11 30.82
N GLU A 154 -9.12 -16.44 30.87
CA GLU A 154 -8.04 -17.15 30.19
C GLU A 154 -8.11 -16.90 28.68
N SER A 155 -7.00 -16.42 28.09
CA SER A 155 -6.89 -16.27 26.65
C SER A 155 -6.94 -17.63 25.96
N ARG A 156 -7.84 -17.77 25.00
CA ARG A 156 -7.96 -18.96 24.15
C ARG A 156 -8.18 -18.56 22.70
N VAL A 157 -7.32 -19.06 21.85
CA VAL A 157 -7.46 -18.94 20.39
C VAL A 157 -7.79 -20.31 19.81
N LEU A 158 -8.47 -20.33 18.67
CA LEU A 158 -8.77 -21.58 17.97
C LEU A 158 -7.46 -22.21 17.48
N PRO A 159 -7.15 -23.46 17.87
CA PRO A 159 -5.92 -24.12 17.44
C PRO A 159 -5.97 -24.50 15.96
N ASP A 160 -7.16 -24.76 15.43
CA ASP A 160 -7.43 -25.10 14.03
C ASP A 160 -8.24 -23.97 13.38
N LEU A 161 -7.65 -23.28 12.40
CA LEU A 161 -8.30 -22.19 11.70
C LEU A 161 -9.39 -22.68 10.73
N ASP A 162 -9.32 -23.92 10.25
CA ASP A 162 -10.34 -24.50 9.38
C ASP A 162 -11.68 -24.74 10.09
N ALA A 163 -11.69 -24.64 11.44
CA ALA A 163 -12.94 -24.60 12.20
C ALA A 163 -13.77 -23.34 11.93
N ILE A 164 -13.18 -22.31 11.31
CA ILE A 164 -13.86 -21.09 10.90
C ILE A 164 -14.34 -21.28 9.44
N PRO A 165 -15.67 -21.35 9.20
CA PRO A 165 -16.15 -21.45 7.84
C PRO A 165 -15.83 -20.19 7.02
N SER A 166 -15.36 -20.38 5.79
CA SER A 166 -15.00 -19.27 4.91
C SER A 166 -16.16 -18.31 4.67
N PRO A 167 -16.00 -17.02 4.98
CA PRO A 167 -17.04 -16.03 4.71
C PRO A 167 -17.30 -15.82 3.21
N TYR A 168 -16.33 -16.15 2.36
CA TYR A 168 -16.46 -16.09 0.90
C TYR A 168 -17.30 -17.25 0.37
N LEU A 169 -16.94 -18.48 0.74
CA LEU A 169 -17.64 -19.69 0.27
C LEU A 169 -19.08 -19.77 0.79
N ASN A 170 -19.35 -19.16 1.94
CA ASN A 170 -20.71 -19.06 2.50
C ASN A 170 -21.52 -17.88 1.94
N GLY A 171 -20.95 -17.09 1.01
CA GLY A 171 -21.61 -15.93 0.41
C GLY A 171 -21.85 -14.75 1.35
N MET A 172 -21.20 -14.71 2.52
CA MET A 172 -21.29 -13.58 3.46
C MET A 172 -20.57 -12.35 2.95
N ILE A 173 -19.45 -12.54 2.27
CA ILE A 173 -18.72 -11.49 1.56
C ILE A 173 -18.96 -11.71 0.07
N PRO A 174 -19.68 -10.81 -0.62
CA PRO A 174 -19.85 -10.90 -2.06
C PRO A 174 -18.51 -10.68 -2.78
N VAL A 175 -18.24 -11.50 -3.79
CA VAL A 175 -16.99 -11.46 -4.58
C VAL A 175 -17.34 -11.43 -6.06
N ASP A 176 -16.75 -10.50 -6.78
CA ASP A 176 -16.77 -10.39 -8.23
C ASP A 176 -15.41 -9.95 -8.78
N LYS A 177 -15.30 -9.76 -10.09
CA LYS A 177 -14.06 -9.37 -10.76
C LYS A 177 -13.47 -8.01 -10.33
N THR A 178 -14.26 -7.17 -9.67
CA THR A 178 -13.84 -5.83 -9.19
C THR A 178 -13.46 -5.85 -7.70
N THR A 179 -13.65 -6.99 -7.03
CA THR A 179 -13.39 -7.12 -5.61
C THR A 179 -11.90 -7.35 -5.35
N SER A 180 -11.27 -6.47 -4.57
CA SER A 180 -9.98 -6.75 -3.95
C SER A 180 -10.21 -7.63 -2.72
N VAL A 181 -9.68 -8.86 -2.74
CA VAL A 181 -9.92 -9.89 -1.73
C VAL A 181 -8.80 -9.87 -0.69
N TYR A 182 -9.19 -9.89 0.59
CA TYR A 182 -8.25 -10.23 1.68
C TYR A 182 -8.28 -11.74 1.89
N TRP A 183 -7.21 -12.44 1.53
CA TRP A 183 -7.11 -13.89 1.61
C TRP A 183 -6.26 -14.31 2.81
N GLU A 184 -6.91 -14.70 3.91
CA GLU A 184 -6.27 -15.10 5.14
C GLU A 184 -5.66 -16.50 5.01
N ILE A 185 -4.33 -16.59 5.08
CA ILE A 185 -3.61 -17.87 5.02
C ILE A 185 -3.13 -18.33 6.39
N ALA A 186 -2.88 -17.38 7.31
CA ALA A 186 -2.35 -17.67 8.64
C ALA A 186 -2.69 -16.58 9.65
N ARG A 187 -2.74 -16.95 10.92
CA ARG A 187 -2.83 -16.05 12.08
C ARG A 187 -1.71 -16.29 13.06
N GLY A 188 -1.30 -15.21 13.75
CA GLY A 188 -0.23 -15.21 14.72
C GLY A 188 1.14 -15.07 14.10
N CYS A 189 2.14 -14.75 14.92
CA CYS A 189 3.52 -14.52 14.48
C CYS A 189 4.51 -15.15 15.47
N LEU A 190 5.56 -15.80 14.96
CA LEU A 190 6.63 -16.38 15.79
C LEU A 190 7.61 -15.33 16.31
N PHE A 191 7.64 -14.15 15.67
CA PHE A 191 8.52 -13.07 16.10
C PHE A 191 7.90 -12.26 17.24
N LYS A 192 8.76 -11.89 18.17
CA LYS A 192 8.38 -11.16 19.40
C LYS A 192 8.93 -9.73 19.34
N CYS A 193 8.77 -9.08 18.18
CA CYS A 193 9.26 -7.72 17.99
C CYS A 193 8.70 -6.78 19.06
N ASP A 194 9.57 -6.03 19.73
CA ASP A 194 9.21 -5.22 20.91
C ASP A 194 8.12 -4.17 20.64
N PHE A 195 8.03 -3.68 19.39
CA PHE A 195 7.08 -2.64 18.98
C PHE A 195 5.76 -3.20 18.39
N CYS A 196 5.71 -4.51 18.08
CA CYS A 196 4.60 -5.08 17.34
C CYS A 196 3.44 -5.48 18.24
N VAL A 197 2.23 -5.13 17.84
CA VAL A 197 0.99 -5.51 18.54
C VAL A 197 0.51 -6.92 18.18
N ASP A 198 0.86 -7.43 16.98
CA ASP A 198 0.43 -8.76 16.53
C ASP A 198 0.93 -9.91 17.40
N PHE A 199 2.04 -9.68 18.10
CA PHE A 199 2.56 -10.64 19.07
C PHE A 199 1.66 -10.79 20.31
N SER A 200 0.92 -9.76 20.69
CA SER A 200 0.08 -9.76 21.89
C SER A 200 -1.11 -10.74 21.82
N HIS A 201 -1.41 -11.27 20.63
CA HIS A 201 -2.53 -12.19 20.36
C HIS A 201 -2.15 -13.68 20.45
N GLY A 202 -1.38 -14.07 21.46
CA GLY A 202 -1.14 -15.48 21.79
C GLY A 202 0.04 -16.16 21.09
N GLY A 203 0.76 -15.49 20.22
CA GLY A 203 2.11 -15.88 19.73
C GLY A 203 2.22 -17.18 18.93
N ASN A 204 1.15 -17.94 18.74
CA ASN A 204 1.18 -19.21 18.03
C ASN A 204 0.79 -19.02 16.55
N LEU A 205 1.75 -19.29 15.68
CA LEU A 205 1.50 -19.28 14.24
C LEU A 205 0.63 -20.49 13.87
N ARG A 206 -0.51 -20.24 13.25
CA ARG A 206 -1.45 -21.25 12.75
C ARG A 206 -1.77 -20.95 11.31
N TYR A 207 -1.84 -21.98 10.48
CA TYR A 207 -2.19 -21.87 9.06
C TYR A 207 -3.55 -22.52 8.83
N HIS A 208 -4.29 -22.00 7.85
CA HIS A 208 -5.34 -22.77 7.21
C HIS A 208 -4.73 -23.96 6.46
N SER A 209 -5.46 -25.07 6.38
CA SER A 209 -5.02 -26.21 5.58
C SER A 209 -4.97 -25.84 4.10
N PHE A 210 -4.10 -26.49 3.35
CA PHE A 210 -4.06 -26.31 1.89
C PHE A 210 -5.40 -26.64 1.21
N GLY A 211 -6.14 -27.63 1.74
CA GLY A 211 -7.46 -27.97 1.22
C GLY A 211 -8.52 -26.88 1.43
N TYR A 212 -8.41 -26.11 2.52
CA TYR A 212 -9.25 -24.94 2.75
C TYR A 212 -8.88 -23.80 1.79
N LEU A 213 -7.61 -23.47 1.72
CA LEU A 213 -7.07 -22.40 0.86
C LEU A 213 -7.34 -22.67 -0.63
N GLU A 214 -7.20 -23.93 -1.05
CA GLU A 214 -7.48 -24.34 -2.44
C GLU A 214 -8.94 -24.11 -2.84
N LYS A 215 -9.89 -24.40 -1.95
CA LYS A 215 -11.31 -24.15 -2.22
C LYS A 215 -11.61 -22.68 -2.41
N GLU A 216 -10.99 -21.81 -1.61
CA GLU A 216 -11.13 -20.35 -1.76
C GLU A 216 -10.50 -19.86 -3.06
N LEU A 217 -9.28 -20.30 -3.42
CA LEU A 217 -8.63 -19.89 -4.67
C LEU A 217 -9.43 -20.34 -5.90
N LYS A 218 -10.01 -21.55 -5.90
CA LYS A 218 -10.91 -22.01 -6.97
C LYS A 218 -12.13 -21.10 -7.10
N PHE A 219 -12.74 -20.75 -5.96
CA PHE A 219 -13.88 -19.85 -5.93
C PHE A 219 -13.52 -18.45 -6.46
N PHE A 220 -12.37 -17.90 -6.07
CA PHE A 220 -11.90 -16.60 -6.56
C PHE A 220 -11.63 -16.63 -8.06
N ALA A 221 -11.05 -17.72 -8.58
CA ALA A 221 -10.85 -17.92 -10.00
C ALA A 221 -12.18 -17.97 -10.78
N GLU A 222 -13.18 -18.70 -10.27
CA GLU A 222 -14.53 -18.75 -10.86
C GLU A 222 -15.22 -17.37 -10.87
N LYS A 223 -14.93 -16.52 -9.90
CA LYS A 223 -15.44 -15.13 -9.81
C LYS A 223 -14.65 -14.12 -10.62
N GLY A 224 -13.53 -14.54 -11.22
CA GLY A 224 -12.65 -13.65 -12.00
C GLY A 224 -11.90 -12.61 -11.17
N VAL A 225 -11.57 -12.94 -9.92
CA VAL A 225 -10.82 -12.03 -9.03
C VAL A 225 -9.45 -11.73 -9.64
N SER A 226 -9.09 -10.46 -9.70
CA SER A 226 -7.84 -9.97 -10.28
C SER A 226 -6.87 -9.38 -9.26
N GLN A 227 -7.29 -9.21 -8.00
CA GLN A 227 -6.47 -8.61 -6.95
C GLN A 227 -6.72 -9.25 -5.58
N LEU A 228 -5.63 -9.69 -4.92
CA LEU A 228 -5.69 -10.26 -3.58
C LEU A 228 -4.58 -9.70 -2.69
N THR A 229 -4.93 -9.43 -1.42
CA THR A 229 -3.97 -9.21 -0.34
C THR A 229 -3.84 -10.49 0.48
N VAL A 230 -2.64 -11.05 0.59
CA VAL A 230 -2.38 -12.26 1.36
C VAL A 230 -2.35 -11.93 2.86
N GLY A 231 -3.34 -12.44 3.58
CA GLY A 231 -3.53 -12.22 5.00
C GLY A 231 -2.65 -13.13 5.86
N ALA A 232 -1.48 -12.61 6.23
CA ALA A 232 -0.59 -13.20 7.24
C ALA A 232 0.31 -12.10 7.79
N PRO A 233 0.72 -12.12 9.08
CA PRO A 233 1.68 -11.15 9.60
C PRO A 233 3.03 -11.17 8.88
N VAL A 234 3.47 -12.36 8.46
CA VAL A 234 4.64 -12.59 7.58
C VAL A 234 4.37 -13.89 6.81
N ALA A 235 4.22 -13.81 5.51
CA ALA A 235 3.83 -14.97 4.71
C ALA A 235 4.93 -16.04 4.57
N ASN A 236 6.21 -15.65 4.58
CA ASN A 236 7.36 -16.52 4.34
C ASN A 236 8.05 -17.03 5.62
N LEU A 237 7.31 -17.17 6.74
CA LEU A 237 7.85 -17.73 7.99
C LEU A 237 8.28 -19.20 7.86
N SER A 238 7.56 -19.98 7.08
CA SER A 238 7.91 -21.36 6.72
C SER A 238 8.13 -21.44 5.22
N HIS A 239 9.35 -21.75 4.80
CA HIS A 239 9.69 -21.90 3.39
C HIS A 239 8.76 -22.93 2.69
N GLN A 240 8.53 -24.09 3.31
CA GLN A 240 7.68 -25.14 2.74
C GLN A 240 6.22 -24.66 2.54
N GLN A 241 5.66 -23.93 3.51
CA GLN A 241 4.31 -23.39 3.41
C GLN A 241 4.26 -22.31 2.32
N PHE A 242 5.24 -21.43 2.30
CA PHE A 242 5.32 -20.32 1.36
C PHE A 242 5.44 -20.80 -0.08
N SER A 243 6.36 -21.74 -0.36
CA SER A 243 6.52 -22.34 -1.68
C SER A 243 5.20 -22.97 -2.17
N LYS A 244 4.51 -23.73 -1.30
CA LYS A 244 3.24 -24.34 -1.65
C LYS A 244 2.14 -23.32 -1.95
N ILE A 245 2.10 -22.21 -1.20
CA ILE A 245 1.15 -21.10 -1.44
C ILE A 245 1.43 -20.44 -2.80
N ILE A 246 2.70 -20.19 -3.14
CA ILE A 246 3.10 -19.68 -4.46
C ILE A 246 2.64 -20.61 -5.58
N ASP A 247 2.87 -21.93 -5.45
CA ASP A 247 2.45 -22.92 -6.44
C ASP A 247 0.92 -22.92 -6.64
N MET A 248 0.16 -22.79 -5.55
CA MET A 248 -1.30 -22.71 -5.61
C MET A 248 -1.77 -21.43 -6.31
N ILE A 249 -1.17 -20.29 -6.00
CA ILE A 249 -1.46 -19.02 -6.66
C ILE A 249 -1.21 -19.12 -8.17
N LYS A 250 -0.04 -19.62 -8.56
CA LYS A 250 0.32 -19.81 -9.98
C LYS A 250 -0.66 -20.75 -10.70
N THR A 251 -1.18 -21.73 -9.99
CA THR A 251 -2.10 -22.72 -10.56
C THR A 251 -3.51 -22.15 -10.80
N TYR A 252 -4.06 -21.41 -9.84
CA TYR A 252 -5.46 -21.00 -9.86
C TYR A 252 -5.70 -19.57 -10.31
N LEU A 253 -4.74 -18.66 -10.07
CA LEU A 253 -4.86 -17.22 -10.33
C LEU A 253 -3.55 -16.64 -10.93
N PRO A 254 -3.04 -17.18 -12.05
CA PRO A 254 -1.71 -16.81 -12.59
C PRO A 254 -1.60 -15.33 -12.98
N ASN A 255 -2.70 -14.67 -13.32
CA ASN A 255 -2.71 -13.29 -13.81
C ASN A 255 -3.15 -12.26 -12.75
N ALA A 256 -3.56 -12.71 -11.55
CA ALA A 256 -4.00 -11.79 -10.51
C ALA A 256 -2.80 -11.11 -9.84
N LEU A 257 -3.00 -9.86 -9.42
CA LEU A 257 -2.04 -9.14 -8.60
C LEU A 257 -2.15 -9.62 -7.15
N PHE A 258 -1.03 -10.03 -6.56
CA PHE A 258 -0.93 -10.43 -5.15
C PHE A 258 -0.09 -9.43 -4.36
N GLU A 259 -0.67 -8.88 -3.32
CA GLU A 259 0.05 -8.11 -2.32
C GLU A 259 0.42 -9.03 -1.15
N ILE A 260 1.72 -9.17 -0.85
CA ILE A 260 2.23 -10.12 0.14
C ILE A 260 3.24 -9.45 1.06
N GLN A 261 3.03 -9.56 2.38
CA GLN A 261 4.01 -9.12 3.36
C GLN A 261 5.06 -10.20 3.63
N VAL A 262 6.33 -9.86 3.44
CA VAL A 262 7.46 -10.78 3.60
C VAL A 262 8.58 -10.20 4.44
N ARG A 263 9.37 -11.08 5.06
CA ARG A 263 10.68 -10.76 5.62
C ARG A 263 11.76 -11.09 4.60
N ALA A 264 12.46 -10.08 4.12
CA ALA A 264 13.47 -10.24 3.07
C ALA A 264 14.65 -11.12 3.51
N ASP A 265 15.03 -11.11 4.81
CA ASP A 265 16.11 -11.96 5.34
C ASP A 265 15.76 -13.46 5.38
N LEU A 266 14.49 -13.83 5.25
CA LEU A 266 14.04 -15.22 5.21
C LEU A 266 13.91 -15.76 3.79
N LEU A 267 13.85 -14.92 2.76
CA LEU A 267 13.75 -15.37 1.38
C LEU A 267 15.03 -16.10 0.94
N SER A 268 14.83 -17.16 0.16
CA SER A 268 15.88 -17.81 -0.63
C SER A 268 15.89 -17.21 -2.04
N LYS A 269 16.96 -17.46 -2.81
CA LYS A 269 16.99 -17.07 -4.22
C LYS A 269 15.89 -17.73 -5.03
N SER A 270 15.60 -19.00 -4.77
CA SER A 270 14.50 -19.71 -5.44
C SER A 270 13.13 -19.13 -5.12
N ASP A 271 12.90 -18.58 -3.91
CA ASP A 271 11.67 -17.87 -3.61
C ASP A 271 11.55 -16.59 -4.44
N ILE A 272 12.64 -15.84 -4.56
CA ILE A 272 12.68 -14.60 -5.35
C ILE A 272 12.43 -14.89 -6.82
N GLU A 273 13.06 -15.91 -7.38
CA GLU A 273 12.86 -16.35 -8.77
C GLU A 273 11.42 -16.80 -9.01
N ALA A 274 10.85 -17.57 -8.08
CA ALA A 274 9.46 -18.00 -8.17
C ALA A 274 8.46 -16.83 -8.09
N LEU A 275 8.75 -15.81 -7.29
CA LEU A 275 7.94 -14.59 -7.21
C LEU A 275 8.08 -13.71 -8.45
N ALA A 276 9.26 -13.70 -9.10
CA ALA A 276 9.50 -12.92 -10.31
C ALA A 276 8.65 -13.37 -11.52
N ASP A 277 8.17 -14.61 -11.50
CA ASP A 277 7.24 -15.16 -12.50
C ASP A 277 5.76 -14.84 -12.19
N MET A 278 5.48 -13.97 -11.23
CA MET A 278 4.13 -13.65 -10.79
C MET A 278 3.88 -12.16 -10.87
N ASN A 279 2.61 -11.78 -10.96
CA ASN A 279 2.20 -10.40 -10.73
C ASN A 279 2.07 -10.17 -9.21
N VAL A 280 3.14 -9.70 -8.57
CA VAL A 280 3.22 -9.59 -7.12
C VAL A 280 3.79 -8.26 -6.66
N PHE A 281 3.19 -7.71 -5.61
CA PHE A 281 3.73 -6.60 -4.83
C PHE A 281 4.17 -7.09 -3.46
N LEU A 282 5.44 -6.92 -3.13
CA LEU A 282 6.01 -7.33 -1.86
C LEU A 282 6.08 -6.15 -0.89
N ASN A 283 5.42 -6.27 0.26
CA ASN A 283 5.62 -5.37 1.39
C ASN A 283 6.77 -5.88 2.26
N ILE A 284 7.85 -5.12 2.36
CA ILE A 284 9.08 -5.51 3.07
C ILE A 284 9.28 -4.63 4.29
N GLY A 285 9.04 -5.19 5.46
CA GLY A 285 9.34 -4.53 6.74
C GLY A 285 10.84 -4.61 7.05
N LEU A 286 11.63 -3.65 6.55
CA LEU A 286 13.07 -3.54 6.89
C LEU A 286 13.26 -2.87 8.26
N GLN A 287 12.43 -1.93 8.63
CA GLN A 287 12.42 -1.05 9.80
C GLN A 287 13.67 -0.18 9.94
N THR A 288 14.86 -0.71 9.80
CA THR A 288 16.15 -0.03 9.80
C THR A 288 17.19 -0.86 9.04
N ALA A 289 18.13 -0.24 8.38
CA ALA A 289 19.28 -0.90 7.76
C ALA A 289 20.49 -1.03 8.74
N ASN A 290 20.29 -0.68 10.00
CA ASN A 290 21.32 -0.74 11.04
C ASN A 290 21.14 -1.96 11.94
N GLN A 291 22.02 -2.96 11.82
CA GLN A 291 21.96 -4.20 12.61
C GLN A 291 21.99 -3.95 14.13
N LYS A 292 22.74 -2.94 14.61
CA LYS A 292 22.79 -2.61 16.04
C LYS A 292 21.46 -2.09 16.58
N VAL A 293 20.71 -1.36 15.75
CA VAL A 293 19.36 -0.90 16.11
C VAL A 293 18.39 -2.08 16.20
N HIS A 294 18.46 -3.04 15.26
CA HIS A 294 17.68 -4.27 15.34
C HIS A 294 17.94 -5.09 16.62
N GLU A 295 19.18 -5.16 17.07
CA GLU A 295 19.54 -5.86 18.31
C GLU A 295 18.83 -5.25 19.54
N ASN A 296 18.62 -3.93 19.54
CA ASN A 296 17.88 -3.26 20.61
C ASN A 296 16.36 -3.58 20.61
N LEU A 297 15.83 -4.04 19.46
CA LEU A 297 14.44 -4.43 19.30
C LEU A 297 14.16 -5.90 19.66
N LEU A 298 15.17 -6.62 20.13
CA LEU A 298 15.09 -8.06 20.46
C LEU A 298 14.53 -8.89 19.29
N THR A 299 14.82 -8.48 18.06
CA THR A 299 14.43 -9.20 16.85
C THR A 299 15.58 -10.07 16.34
N SER A 300 15.26 -11.23 15.79
CA SER A 300 16.22 -12.09 15.11
C SER A 300 16.31 -11.72 13.62
N PHE A 301 16.54 -10.45 13.30
CA PHE A 301 16.59 -9.96 11.92
C PHE A 301 18.04 -9.88 11.43
N ASN A 302 18.31 -10.35 10.19
CA ASN A 302 19.62 -10.26 9.56
C ASN A 302 19.59 -9.19 8.47
N VAL A 303 20.11 -8.01 8.78
CA VAL A 303 20.11 -6.85 7.87
C VAL A 303 20.90 -7.12 6.60
N ASP A 304 22.11 -7.67 6.71
CA ASP A 304 22.98 -7.91 5.54
C ASP A 304 22.32 -8.87 4.54
N LYS A 305 21.68 -9.93 5.05
CA LYS A 305 20.95 -10.88 4.22
C LYS A 305 19.71 -10.24 3.60
N ALA A 306 18.96 -9.44 4.34
CA ALA A 306 17.81 -8.71 3.83
C ALA A 306 18.19 -7.77 2.69
N VAL A 307 19.20 -6.92 2.90
CA VAL A 307 19.72 -6.00 1.89
C VAL A 307 20.26 -6.74 0.67
N SER A 308 20.97 -7.85 0.86
CA SER A 308 21.47 -8.68 -0.24
C SER A 308 20.33 -9.28 -1.06
N ASN A 309 19.29 -9.79 -0.41
CA ASN A 309 18.12 -10.35 -1.09
C ASN A 309 17.32 -9.29 -1.84
N ILE A 310 17.12 -8.09 -1.25
CA ILE A 310 16.45 -6.98 -1.93
C ILE A 310 17.25 -6.52 -3.16
N ARG A 311 18.58 -6.43 -3.07
CA ARG A 311 19.42 -6.16 -4.25
C ARG A 311 19.30 -7.24 -5.33
N TYR A 312 19.12 -8.50 -4.92
CA TYR A 312 18.92 -9.59 -5.87
C TYR A 312 17.56 -9.47 -6.58
N MET A 313 16.51 -9.01 -5.86
CA MET A 313 15.20 -8.73 -6.46
C MET A 313 15.27 -7.65 -7.56
N ALA A 314 16.14 -6.66 -7.43
CA ALA A 314 16.32 -5.59 -8.43
C ALA A 314 16.81 -6.11 -9.81
N ASN A 315 17.28 -7.37 -9.92
CA ASN A 315 17.57 -8.00 -11.21
C ASN A 315 16.31 -8.48 -11.95
N TYR A 316 15.13 -8.42 -11.31
CA TYR A 316 13.86 -8.85 -11.87
C TYR A 316 12.90 -7.67 -11.97
N PRO A 317 12.81 -7.00 -13.13
CA PRO A 317 11.96 -5.81 -13.30
C PRO A 317 10.46 -6.05 -13.05
N SER A 318 10.02 -7.31 -13.13
CA SER A 318 8.65 -7.74 -12.81
C SER A 318 8.33 -7.73 -11.31
N LEU A 319 9.35 -7.80 -10.44
CA LEU A 319 9.18 -7.80 -8.99
C LEU A 319 8.98 -6.38 -8.45
N MET A 320 7.73 -6.08 -8.11
CA MET A 320 7.40 -4.83 -7.45
C MET A 320 7.51 -5.00 -5.93
N PHE A 321 8.18 -4.07 -5.24
CA PHE A 321 8.26 -4.09 -3.78
C PHE A 321 8.31 -2.68 -3.17
N GLY A 322 7.69 -2.57 -1.99
CA GLY A 322 7.79 -1.41 -1.10
C GLY A 322 8.62 -1.74 0.14
N ILE A 323 9.29 -0.74 0.70
CA ILE A 323 10.08 -0.88 1.94
C ILE A 323 9.52 0.02 3.03
N ASP A 324 9.25 -0.60 4.20
CA ASP A 324 8.88 0.11 5.41
C ASP A 324 10.10 0.37 6.28
N ILE A 325 10.31 1.63 6.71
CA ILE A 325 11.32 2.02 7.69
C ILE A 325 10.69 2.82 8.81
N ILE A 326 11.28 2.71 10.01
CA ILE A 326 10.75 3.32 11.23
C ILE A 326 11.79 4.27 11.82
N ALA A 327 11.43 5.55 11.92
CA ALA A 327 12.24 6.55 12.60
C ALA A 327 12.01 6.53 14.11
N GLY A 328 13.07 6.81 14.86
CA GLY A 328 13.01 6.92 16.32
C GLY A 328 12.99 5.59 17.06
N LEU A 329 13.53 4.53 16.47
CA LEU A 329 13.74 3.24 17.14
C LEU A 329 14.70 3.38 18.35
N PRO A 330 14.68 2.43 19.31
CA PRO A 330 15.55 2.48 20.50
C PRO A 330 17.02 2.65 20.15
N ARG A 331 17.64 3.68 20.74
CA ARG A 331 19.05 4.06 20.55
C ARG A 331 19.43 4.48 19.13
N MET A 332 18.47 4.63 18.22
CA MET A 332 18.69 5.21 16.90
C MET A 332 18.98 6.70 17.04
N THR A 333 19.99 7.21 16.35
CA THR A 333 20.23 8.63 16.16
C THR A 333 19.58 9.12 14.87
N TYR A 334 19.42 10.44 14.72
CA TYR A 334 18.94 11.02 13.47
C TYR A 334 19.88 10.72 12.29
N GLU A 335 21.18 10.66 12.55
CA GLU A 335 22.19 10.30 11.53
C GLU A 335 22.07 8.83 11.10
N ASP A 336 21.85 7.89 12.05
CA ASP A 336 21.57 6.49 11.71
C ASP A 336 20.35 6.38 10.78
N PHE A 337 19.29 7.11 11.10
CA PHE A 337 18.07 7.15 10.30
C PHE A 337 18.30 7.70 8.89
N LEU A 338 19.08 8.79 8.74
CA LEU A 338 19.43 9.33 7.43
C LEU A 338 20.27 8.34 6.60
N ASN A 339 21.17 7.60 7.24
CA ASN A 339 21.95 6.55 6.58
C ASN A 339 21.03 5.38 6.14
N ASP A 340 20.05 5.00 6.96
CA ASP A 340 19.04 4.00 6.57
C ASP A 340 18.28 4.42 5.31
N LEU A 341 17.87 5.71 5.22
CA LEU A 341 17.22 6.25 4.03
C LEU A 341 18.09 6.15 2.78
N GLU A 342 19.39 6.49 2.89
CA GLU A 342 20.31 6.35 1.75
C GLU A 342 20.46 4.90 1.30
N VAL A 343 20.50 3.95 2.24
CA VAL A 343 20.50 2.52 1.88
C VAL A 343 19.21 2.18 1.12
N VAL A 344 18.05 2.61 1.62
CA VAL A 344 16.75 2.30 1.01
C VAL A 344 16.60 2.92 -0.38
N PHE A 345 16.99 4.18 -0.58
CA PHE A 345 16.98 4.80 -1.92
C PHE A 345 17.82 4.02 -2.92
N ASN A 346 18.96 3.46 -2.49
CA ASN A 346 19.84 2.66 -3.34
C ASN A 346 19.38 1.18 -3.53
N LEU A 347 18.28 0.78 -2.92
CA LEU A 347 17.61 -0.50 -3.16
C LEU A 347 16.47 -0.40 -4.20
N TRP A 348 16.12 0.79 -4.60
CA TRP A 348 15.12 1.11 -5.62
C TRP A 348 13.73 0.49 -5.40
N PRO A 349 13.15 0.54 -4.19
CA PRO A 349 11.77 0.12 -4.01
C PRO A 349 10.83 1.03 -4.81
N ILE A 350 9.70 0.51 -5.29
CA ILE A 350 8.71 1.36 -5.97
C ILE A 350 7.95 2.28 -5.00
N SER A 351 7.98 1.96 -3.70
CA SER A 351 7.49 2.84 -2.63
C SER A 351 8.34 2.74 -1.37
N ILE A 352 8.47 3.84 -0.66
CA ILE A 352 9.10 3.92 0.66
C ILE A 352 8.04 4.40 1.64
N ASN A 353 7.71 3.56 2.64
CA ASN A 353 6.83 3.93 3.73
C ASN A 353 7.69 4.35 4.92
N LEU A 354 7.73 5.65 5.17
CA LEU A 354 8.45 6.20 6.30
C LEU A 354 7.49 6.39 7.48
N LEU A 355 7.73 5.64 8.55
CA LEU A 355 6.87 5.62 9.73
C LEU A 355 7.61 6.19 10.93
N ARG A 356 6.93 6.95 11.78
CA ARG A 356 7.41 7.21 13.14
C ARG A 356 7.06 6.04 14.04
N LEU A 357 7.95 5.73 14.99
CA LEU A 357 7.68 4.68 15.96
C LEU A 357 6.38 4.95 16.72
N SER A 358 5.44 4.02 16.63
CA SER A 358 4.22 4.00 17.45
C SER A 358 4.46 3.13 18.68
N MET A 359 4.21 3.68 19.86
CA MET A 359 4.42 2.99 21.13
C MET A 359 3.08 2.59 21.73
N TYR A 360 2.52 1.51 21.19
CA TYR A 360 1.23 1.02 21.66
C TYR A 360 1.32 0.53 23.12
N PRO A 361 0.42 0.99 24.00
CA PRO A 361 0.31 0.46 25.35
C PRO A 361 0.20 -1.07 25.32
N GLY A 362 0.85 -1.76 26.25
CA GLY A 362 0.91 -3.23 26.28
C GLY A 362 2.05 -3.88 25.49
N THR A 363 2.68 -3.17 24.55
CA THR A 363 3.89 -3.67 23.88
C THR A 363 5.10 -3.63 24.81
N LYS A 364 6.11 -4.45 24.51
CA LYS A 364 7.33 -4.48 25.33
C LYS A 364 8.08 -3.15 25.29
N ILE A 365 8.12 -2.50 24.12
CA ILE A 365 8.78 -1.21 23.97
C ILE A 365 8.08 -0.13 24.79
N TYR A 366 6.76 -0.14 24.87
CA TYR A 366 5.99 0.78 25.71
C TYR A 366 6.36 0.63 27.19
N ASN A 367 6.49 -0.61 27.67
CA ASN A 367 6.89 -0.89 29.04
C ASN A 367 8.34 -0.46 29.36
N ARG A 368 9.17 -0.35 28.32
CA ARG A 368 10.58 0.06 28.40
C ARG A 368 10.80 1.54 28.03
N MET A 369 9.74 2.32 27.80
CA MET A 369 9.85 3.71 27.32
C MET A 369 10.76 4.59 28.18
N ARG A 370 10.76 4.36 29.53
CA ARG A 370 11.61 5.10 30.45
C ARG A 370 13.09 4.76 30.30
N GLU A 371 13.42 3.51 29.96
CA GLU A 371 14.80 3.05 29.71
C GLU A 371 15.46 3.83 28.58
N PHE A 372 14.69 4.16 27.54
CA PHE A 372 15.15 4.86 26.35
C PHE A 372 14.84 6.36 26.35
N GLY A 373 14.23 6.87 27.41
CA GLY A 373 13.89 8.28 27.55
C GLY A 373 12.81 8.77 26.57
N TYR A 374 11.84 7.92 26.24
CA TYR A 374 10.78 8.32 25.33
C TYR A 374 9.75 9.22 25.98
N THR A 375 9.37 10.26 25.24
CA THR A 375 8.11 11.00 25.38
C THR A 375 7.18 10.55 24.24
N VAL A 376 5.91 10.28 24.55
CA VAL A 376 4.95 9.67 23.63
C VAL A 376 3.65 10.49 23.63
N GLU A 377 2.97 10.56 22.50
CA GLU A 377 1.64 11.15 22.41
C GLU A 377 0.63 10.39 23.27
N ASN A 378 -0.28 11.13 23.92
CA ASN A 378 -1.27 10.55 24.85
C ASN A 378 -2.47 9.88 24.16
N SER A 379 -2.53 9.92 22.83
CA SER A 379 -3.63 9.37 22.03
C SER A 379 -3.08 8.60 20.85
N TYR A 380 -3.91 7.71 20.31
CA TYR A 380 -3.59 7.02 19.09
C TYR A 380 -3.16 8.01 17.99
N PRO A 381 -2.09 7.73 17.24
CA PRO A 381 -1.34 6.46 17.16
C PRO A 381 -0.19 6.29 18.16
N TYR A 382 -0.14 7.05 19.26
CA TYR A 382 0.87 6.97 20.32
C TYR A 382 2.31 7.15 19.79
N LEU A 383 2.48 8.14 18.92
CA LEU A 383 3.77 8.38 18.27
C LEU A 383 4.84 8.81 19.28
N ALA A 384 6.04 8.28 19.11
CA ALA A 384 7.21 8.76 19.83
C ALA A 384 7.46 10.24 19.43
N VAL A 385 7.46 11.12 20.44
CA VAL A 385 7.73 12.56 20.26
C VAL A 385 9.23 12.84 20.28
N GLU A 386 9.94 12.16 21.18
CA GLU A 386 11.39 12.19 21.31
C GLU A 386 11.90 10.98 22.08
N SER A 387 13.19 10.71 22.01
CA SER A 387 13.93 9.76 22.85
C SER A 387 15.25 10.39 23.34
N ALA A 388 16.01 9.63 24.14
CA ALA A 388 17.32 10.10 24.60
C ALA A 388 18.32 10.41 23.46
N GLN A 389 18.20 9.76 22.29
CA GLN A 389 19.08 9.92 21.13
C GLN A 389 18.42 10.61 19.94
N PHE A 390 17.10 10.77 19.96
CA PHE A 390 16.34 11.31 18.83
C PHE A 390 15.45 12.46 19.31
N SER A 391 15.85 13.70 19.03
CA SER A 391 15.17 14.88 19.56
C SER A 391 13.80 15.11 18.92
N LYS A 392 12.91 15.85 19.60
CA LYS A 392 11.62 16.31 19.02
C LYS A 392 11.82 17.03 17.69
N LYS A 393 12.83 17.89 17.59
CA LYS A 393 13.14 18.62 16.36
C LYS A 393 13.54 17.67 15.21
N ASP A 394 14.18 16.55 15.53
CA ASP A 394 14.54 15.56 14.53
C ASP A 394 13.32 14.75 14.09
N MET A 395 12.37 14.45 15.01
CA MET A 395 11.07 13.85 14.66
C MET A 395 10.26 14.77 13.72
N GLU A 396 10.26 16.08 13.95
CA GLU A 396 9.62 17.05 13.04
C GLU A 396 10.23 17.03 11.64
N LYS A 397 11.56 16.85 11.53
CA LYS A 397 12.22 16.66 10.23
C LYS A 397 11.85 15.31 9.57
N VAL A 398 11.60 14.26 10.36
CA VAL A 398 11.11 12.99 9.83
C VAL A 398 9.75 13.16 9.16
N ASP A 399 8.84 13.92 9.78
CA ASP A 399 7.53 14.22 9.19
C ASP A 399 7.69 15.02 7.87
N GLU A 400 8.61 16.00 7.84
CA GLU A 400 8.95 16.73 6.61
C GLU A 400 9.54 15.82 5.52
N LEU A 401 10.36 14.84 5.90
CA LEU A 401 10.93 13.85 4.97
C LEU A 401 9.85 12.90 4.45
N SER A 402 8.92 12.44 5.31
CA SER A 402 7.80 11.59 4.92
C SER A 402 6.95 12.27 3.84
N ASP A 403 6.50 13.52 4.08
CA ASP A 403 5.75 14.30 3.10
C ASP A 403 6.51 14.46 1.77
N GLY A 404 7.82 14.70 1.87
CA GLY A 404 8.67 14.85 0.70
C GLY A 404 8.87 13.55 -0.08
N ILE A 405 9.01 12.41 0.59
CA ILE A 405 9.10 11.08 -0.02
C ILE A 405 7.77 10.74 -0.71
N ASP A 406 6.64 10.96 -0.05
CA ASP A 406 5.33 10.68 -0.61
C ASP A 406 5.09 11.46 -1.91
N LEU A 407 5.41 12.74 -1.93
CA LEU A 407 5.20 13.59 -3.10
C LEU A 407 6.26 13.37 -4.20
N LEU A 408 7.55 13.35 -3.86
CA LEU A 408 8.63 13.28 -4.85
C LEU A 408 8.91 11.85 -5.30
N TYR A 409 9.07 10.93 -4.34
CA TYR A 409 9.48 9.56 -4.63
C TYR A 409 8.30 8.67 -5.00
N ASN A 410 7.32 8.54 -4.09
CA ASN A 410 6.20 7.62 -4.27
C ASN A 410 5.26 8.11 -5.39
N LYS A 411 4.63 9.27 -5.25
CA LYS A 411 3.72 9.83 -6.25
C LYS A 411 4.46 10.33 -7.49
N GLY A 412 5.64 10.93 -7.30
CA GLY A 412 6.50 11.42 -8.38
C GLY A 412 7.24 10.32 -9.16
N ARG A 413 7.18 9.06 -8.66
CA ARG A 413 7.73 7.85 -9.32
C ARG A 413 9.23 7.97 -9.63
N MET A 414 10.00 8.51 -8.68
CA MET A 414 11.43 8.80 -8.85
C MET A 414 12.35 7.64 -8.44
N VAL A 415 11.94 6.39 -8.65
CA VAL A 415 12.56 5.17 -8.10
C VAL A 415 14.08 5.13 -8.31
N SER A 416 14.58 4.87 -9.51
CA SER A 416 16.02 4.86 -9.80
C SER A 416 16.56 6.26 -10.12
N ILE A 417 15.72 7.12 -10.68
CA ILE A 417 16.10 8.45 -11.17
C ILE A 417 16.66 9.33 -10.04
N ILE A 418 16.07 9.28 -8.84
CA ILE A 418 16.53 10.13 -7.73
C ILE A 418 18.00 9.86 -7.38
N THR A 419 18.46 8.61 -7.43
CA THR A 419 19.85 8.25 -7.12
C THR A 419 20.83 8.73 -8.21
N MET A 420 20.41 8.71 -9.49
CA MET A 420 21.18 9.25 -10.61
C MET A 420 21.34 10.77 -10.48
N LEU A 421 20.23 11.48 -10.20
CA LEU A 421 20.23 12.91 -10.00
C LEU A 421 21.04 13.33 -8.76
N ALA A 422 20.91 12.58 -7.66
CA ALA A 422 21.67 12.77 -6.43
C ALA A 422 23.18 12.67 -6.67
N LYS A 423 23.61 11.65 -7.41
CA LYS A 423 25.02 11.48 -7.80
C LYS A 423 25.50 12.63 -8.68
N GLY A 424 24.70 13.07 -9.65
CA GLY A 424 25.02 14.23 -10.51
C GLY A 424 25.16 15.54 -9.73
N LEU A 425 24.30 15.76 -8.75
CA LEU A 425 24.29 16.91 -7.84
C LEU A 425 25.36 16.81 -6.74
N GLU A 426 25.98 15.64 -6.53
CA GLU A 426 26.87 15.36 -5.40
C GLU A 426 26.18 15.63 -4.05
N MET A 427 24.93 15.19 -3.92
CA MET A 427 24.07 15.45 -2.78
C MET A 427 23.32 14.17 -2.36
N PRO A 428 23.19 13.86 -1.06
CA PRO A 428 22.39 12.72 -0.61
C PRO A 428 20.91 12.82 -1.03
N CYS A 429 20.26 11.70 -1.27
CA CYS A 429 18.85 11.67 -1.67
C CYS A 429 17.94 12.31 -0.63
N HIS A 430 18.15 12.06 0.67
CA HIS A 430 17.36 12.68 1.74
C HIS A 430 17.46 14.21 1.74
N GLU A 431 18.61 14.78 1.38
CA GLU A 431 18.77 16.23 1.28
C GLU A 431 17.98 16.81 0.11
N ILE A 432 17.95 16.11 -1.03
CA ILE A 432 17.11 16.48 -2.19
C ILE A 432 15.65 16.50 -1.77
N VAL A 433 15.17 15.45 -1.09
CA VAL A 433 13.79 15.33 -0.60
C VAL A 433 13.45 16.48 0.36
N MET A 434 14.33 16.81 1.30
CA MET A 434 14.12 17.93 2.22
C MET A 434 14.04 19.28 1.50
N ARG A 435 14.88 19.48 0.47
CA ARG A 435 14.87 20.70 -0.35
C ARG A 435 13.61 20.79 -1.20
N TRP A 436 13.21 19.66 -1.79
CA TRP A 436 11.95 19.53 -2.51
C TRP A 436 10.76 19.92 -1.64
N ASN A 437 10.64 19.35 -0.45
CA ASN A 437 9.51 19.61 0.43
C ASN A 437 9.42 21.10 0.82
N LYS A 438 10.56 21.76 1.09
CA LYS A 438 10.59 23.21 1.34
C LYS A 438 10.23 24.03 0.11
N TRP A 439 10.64 23.58 -1.06
CA TRP A 439 10.41 24.28 -2.32
C TRP A 439 8.93 24.16 -2.74
N ILE A 440 8.36 22.96 -2.75
CA ILE A 440 6.98 22.72 -3.20
C ILE A 440 5.96 23.42 -2.30
N ARG A 441 6.14 23.38 -0.99
CA ARG A 441 5.29 24.11 -0.04
C ARG A 441 5.25 25.62 -0.30
N LYS A 442 6.28 26.18 -0.90
CA LYS A 442 6.35 27.60 -1.26
C LYS A 442 5.74 27.87 -2.64
N GLN A 443 5.98 27.00 -3.61
CA GLN A 443 5.54 27.20 -5.00
C GLN A 443 4.07 26.79 -5.21
N ALA A 444 3.64 25.70 -4.57
CA ALA A 444 2.29 25.15 -4.67
C ALA A 444 1.79 24.66 -3.31
N PRO A 445 1.38 25.60 -2.41
CA PRO A 445 0.97 25.26 -1.04
C PRO A 445 -0.31 24.39 -0.97
N ASP A 446 -1.03 24.24 -2.06
CA ASP A 446 -2.18 23.34 -2.21
C ASP A 446 -1.78 21.90 -2.54
N ILE A 447 -0.51 21.64 -2.87
CA ILE A 447 0.01 20.27 -3.06
C ILE A 447 0.55 19.80 -1.72
N VAL A 448 -0.23 18.94 -1.04
CA VAL A 448 0.11 18.38 0.27
C VAL A 448 0.02 16.85 0.24
N ALA A 449 0.91 16.18 0.98
CA ALA A 449 0.95 14.71 1.02
C ALA A 449 -0.35 14.09 1.55
N ALA A 450 -1.07 14.77 2.44
CA ALA A 450 -2.37 14.30 2.96
C ALA A 450 -3.44 14.13 1.87
N ASP A 451 -3.34 14.87 0.76
CA ASP A 451 -4.29 14.84 -0.35
C ASP A 451 -3.71 14.13 -1.60
N ILE A 452 -2.69 13.29 -1.42
CA ILE A 452 -1.88 12.68 -2.48
C ILE A 452 -2.70 11.97 -3.57
N ASP A 453 -3.80 11.34 -3.19
CA ASP A 453 -4.68 10.61 -4.13
C ASP A 453 -5.40 11.54 -5.10
N THR A 454 -5.59 12.81 -4.74
CA THR A 454 -6.28 13.81 -5.55
C THR A 454 -5.32 14.60 -6.46
N ILE A 455 -4.01 14.46 -6.26
CA ILE A 455 -3.00 15.19 -7.04
C ILE A 455 -2.83 14.53 -8.41
N GLU A 456 -3.07 15.30 -9.45
CA GLU A 456 -2.82 14.86 -10.82
C GLU A 456 -1.31 14.73 -11.08
N TYR A 457 -0.89 13.57 -11.60
CA TYR A 457 0.53 13.27 -11.76
C TYR A 457 1.25 14.19 -12.76
N SER A 458 0.61 14.56 -13.87
CA SER A 458 1.15 15.50 -14.85
C SER A 458 1.45 16.88 -14.25
N ARG A 459 0.54 17.37 -13.40
CA ARG A 459 0.74 18.63 -12.67
C ARG A 459 1.92 18.54 -11.70
N LEU A 460 2.00 17.44 -10.94
CA LEU A 460 3.10 17.20 -10.01
C LEU A 460 4.44 17.11 -10.74
N PHE A 461 4.49 16.43 -11.89
CA PHE A 461 5.69 16.31 -12.70
C PHE A 461 6.19 17.67 -13.18
N GLY A 462 5.31 18.58 -13.58
CA GLY A 462 5.71 19.95 -13.94
C GLY A 462 6.52 20.62 -12.83
N TYR A 463 6.09 20.53 -11.59
CA TYR A 463 6.83 21.05 -10.43
C TYR A 463 8.12 20.27 -10.15
N ILE A 464 8.13 18.95 -10.32
CA ILE A 464 9.35 18.14 -10.17
C ILE A 464 10.41 18.59 -11.17
N HIS A 465 10.06 18.76 -12.43
CA HIS A 465 10.96 19.20 -13.48
C HIS A 465 11.49 20.63 -13.21
N GLU A 466 10.63 21.54 -12.79
CA GLU A 466 11.02 22.92 -12.42
C GLU A 466 11.96 22.93 -11.22
N PHE A 467 11.67 22.13 -10.18
CA PHE A 467 12.55 22.02 -9.01
C PHE A 467 13.94 21.52 -9.36
N PHE A 468 14.04 20.46 -10.20
CA PHE A 468 15.36 19.94 -10.59
C PHE A 468 16.11 20.93 -11.49
N SER A 469 15.44 21.64 -12.39
CA SER A 469 16.05 22.75 -13.15
C SER A 469 16.65 23.81 -12.22
N TYR A 470 15.88 24.24 -11.22
CA TYR A 470 16.32 25.20 -10.21
C TYR A 470 17.51 24.69 -9.40
N ILE A 471 17.49 23.44 -8.93
CA ILE A 471 18.55 22.91 -8.05
C ILE A 471 19.87 22.67 -8.83
N PHE A 472 19.81 22.19 -10.09
CA PHE A 472 20.99 22.05 -10.95
C PHE A 472 21.64 23.40 -11.26
N ASP A 473 20.85 24.45 -11.48
CA ASP A 473 21.37 25.79 -11.67
C ASP A 473 22.01 26.33 -10.37
N ARG A 474 21.29 26.21 -9.23
CA ARG A 474 21.73 26.73 -7.92
C ARG A 474 23.06 26.11 -7.45
N PHE A 475 23.27 24.82 -7.73
CA PHE A 475 24.51 24.10 -7.35
C PHE A 475 25.57 24.09 -8.44
N GLN A 476 25.45 24.98 -9.44
CA GLN A 476 26.43 25.16 -10.53
C GLN A 476 26.66 23.88 -11.36
N LYS A 477 25.65 22.99 -11.44
CA LYS A 477 25.64 21.75 -12.24
C LYS A 477 24.84 21.90 -13.53
N LYS A 478 24.60 23.13 -14.01
CA LYS A 478 23.77 23.43 -15.20
C LYS A 478 24.16 22.65 -16.46
N LYS A 479 25.46 22.31 -16.58
CA LYS A 479 25.96 21.49 -17.71
C LYS A 479 25.35 20.07 -17.74
N LEU A 480 24.92 19.53 -16.59
CA LEU A 480 24.30 18.22 -16.48
C LEU A 480 22.77 18.28 -16.65
N TRP A 481 22.21 19.48 -16.65
CA TRP A 481 20.74 19.64 -16.73
C TRP A 481 20.13 19.03 -17.99
N PRO A 482 20.72 19.15 -19.21
CA PRO A 482 20.12 18.55 -20.41
C PRO A 482 19.87 17.04 -20.26
N VAL A 483 20.89 16.26 -19.83
CA VAL A 483 20.72 14.81 -19.64
C VAL A 483 19.78 14.50 -18.48
N ALA A 484 19.83 15.27 -17.38
CA ALA A 484 18.93 15.12 -16.26
C ALA A 484 17.47 15.41 -16.65
N SER A 485 17.24 16.45 -17.46
CA SER A 485 15.92 16.79 -18.00
C SER A 485 15.36 15.69 -18.90
N ASP A 486 16.19 15.14 -19.77
CA ASP A 486 15.76 14.08 -20.69
C ASP A 486 15.40 12.79 -19.95
N LEU A 487 16.19 12.42 -18.92
CA LEU A 487 15.86 11.30 -18.03
C LEU A 487 14.53 11.51 -17.29
N LEU A 488 14.31 12.71 -16.76
CA LEU A 488 13.06 13.05 -16.07
C LEU A 488 11.86 12.96 -17.02
N LYS A 489 11.96 13.51 -18.23
CA LYS A 489 10.90 13.45 -19.25
C LYS A 489 10.62 12.01 -19.68
N HIS A 490 11.67 11.25 -19.99
CA HIS A 490 11.53 9.84 -20.37
C HIS A 490 10.85 9.03 -19.28
N ASN A 491 11.31 9.14 -18.03
CA ASN A 491 10.68 8.46 -16.88
C ASN A 491 9.20 8.85 -16.73
N HIS A 492 8.88 10.13 -16.90
CA HIS A 492 7.49 10.60 -16.83
C HIS A 492 6.64 9.99 -17.95
N PHE A 493 7.10 10.00 -19.18
CA PHE A 493 6.40 9.44 -20.33
C PHE A 493 6.20 7.94 -20.18
N TYR A 494 7.28 7.23 -19.83
CA TYR A 494 7.25 5.78 -19.62
C TYR A 494 6.24 5.38 -18.55
N THR A 495 6.33 5.99 -17.37
CA THR A 495 5.43 5.65 -16.24
C THR A 495 3.99 6.09 -16.51
N THR A 496 3.77 7.21 -17.21
CA THR A 496 2.42 7.65 -17.57
C THR A 496 1.81 6.74 -18.62
N SER A 497 2.58 6.34 -19.65
CA SER A 497 2.14 5.40 -20.67
C SER A 497 1.68 4.07 -20.09
N LEU A 498 2.44 3.52 -19.10
CA LEU A 498 2.04 2.29 -18.38
C LEU A 498 0.72 2.42 -17.63
N MET A 499 0.38 3.62 -17.13
CA MET A 499 -0.74 3.83 -16.23
C MET A 499 -2.00 4.39 -16.90
N VAL A 500 -1.98 4.61 -18.20
CA VAL A 500 -3.19 4.98 -18.95
C VAL A 500 -4.18 3.82 -18.91
N GLU A 501 -5.39 4.09 -18.39
CA GLU A 501 -6.44 3.06 -18.21
C GLU A 501 -7.15 2.71 -19.54
N SER A 502 -7.10 3.60 -20.54
CA SER A 502 -7.72 3.35 -21.84
C SER A 502 -6.98 2.24 -22.60
N ASP A 503 -7.74 1.40 -23.30
CA ASP A 503 -7.18 0.45 -24.25
C ASP A 503 -6.50 1.18 -25.41
N ASP A 504 -5.35 0.69 -25.84
CA ASP A 504 -4.65 1.23 -26.99
C ASP A 504 -5.42 0.90 -28.28
N LYS A 505 -5.71 1.92 -29.07
CA LYS A 505 -6.41 1.77 -30.35
C LYS A 505 -5.38 1.49 -31.44
N VAL A 506 -5.22 0.22 -31.81
CA VAL A 506 -4.34 -0.22 -32.90
C VAL A 506 -5.18 -0.41 -34.15
N ALA A 507 -4.71 0.13 -35.28
CA ALA A 507 -5.41 0.00 -36.54
C ALA A 507 -5.33 -1.44 -37.08
N MET A 508 -6.47 -1.95 -37.56
CA MET A 508 -6.48 -3.24 -38.26
C MET A 508 -5.93 -3.09 -39.68
N PRO A 509 -5.24 -4.11 -40.24
CA PRO A 509 -4.65 -4.02 -41.58
C PRO A 509 -5.62 -3.52 -42.66
N TYR A 510 -6.88 -3.97 -42.65
CA TYR A 510 -7.89 -3.53 -43.64
C TYR A 510 -8.24 -2.03 -43.54
N GLN A 511 -8.07 -1.41 -42.36
CA GLN A 511 -8.29 0.03 -42.19
C GLN A 511 -7.15 0.82 -42.82
N LEU A 512 -5.91 0.32 -42.72
CA LEU A 512 -4.72 0.93 -43.30
C LEU A 512 -4.81 0.91 -44.86
N ASP A 513 -5.29 -0.20 -45.44
CA ASP A 513 -5.47 -0.35 -46.89
C ASP A 513 -6.56 0.57 -47.46
N THR A 514 -7.42 1.15 -46.61
CA THR A 514 -8.55 1.99 -46.99
C THR A 514 -8.37 3.48 -46.68
N ILE A 515 -7.16 3.92 -46.31
CA ILE A 515 -6.87 5.32 -46.01
C ILE A 515 -7.21 6.20 -47.23
N CYS A 516 -8.04 7.21 -47.03
CA CYS A 516 -8.46 8.17 -48.02
C CYS A 516 -8.57 9.58 -47.43
N ASP A 517 -8.85 10.59 -48.22
CA ASP A 517 -8.91 12.00 -47.78
C ASP A 517 -9.83 12.26 -46.58
N SER A 518 -10.88 11.45 -46.42
CA SER A 518 -11.82 11.57 -45.30
C SER A 518 -11.43 10.77 -44.08
N THR A 519 -10.39 9.94 -44.13
CA THR A 519 -9.92 9.16 -42.95
C THR A 519 -9.46 10.09 -41.84
N VAL A 520 -9.93 9.89 -40.64
CA VAL A 520 -9.67 10.73 -39.46
C VAL A 520 -8.68 10.03 -38.53
N PHE A 521 -7.67 10.76 -38.09
CA PHE A 521 -6.61 10.27 -37.21
C PHE A 521 -6.61 10.99 -35.85
N GLY A 522 -6.24 10.28 -34.81
CA GLY A 522 -5.97 10.79 -33.45
C GLY A 522 -4.68 10.20 -32.90
N ILE A 523 -4.18 10.76 -31.78
CA ILE A 523 -3.02 10.23 -31.05
C ILE A 523 -3.54 9.42 -29.85
N ASN A 524 -3.03 8.22 -29.64
CA ASN A 524 -3.37 7.42 -28.48
C ASN A 524 -2.97 8.12 -27.17
N ASP A 525 -3.79 7.97 -26.13
CA ASP A 525 -3.58 8.58 -24.83
C ASP A 525 -2.30 8.07 -24.14
N SER A 526 -1.85 6.86 -24.49
CA SER A 526 -0.61 6.23 -24.01
C SER A 526 0.65 6.68 -24.75
N ALA A 527 0.54 7.50 -25.81
CA ALA A 527 1.67 7.96 -26.60
C ALA A 527 2.08 9.38 -26.20
N PHE A 528 3.34 9.55 -25.79
CA PHE A 528 3.96 10.82 -25.39
C PHE A 528 5.18 11.11 -26.24
N PHE A 529 5.37 12.34 -26.67
CA PHE A 529 6.50 12.74 -27.49
C PHE A 529 6.95 14.17 -27.15
N ASP A 530 8.26 14.41 -27.26
CA ASP A 530 8.86 15.72 -27.01
C ASP A 530 10.24 15.82 -27.68
N LYS A 531 10.86 17.00 -27.55
CA LYS A 531 12.26 17.24 -27.91
C LYS A 531 13.18 16.78 -26.80
N PHE A 532 14.30 16.17 -27.18
CA PHE A 532 15.34 15.69 -26.31
C PHE A 532 16.70 16.26 -26.74
N SER A 533 17.65 16.26 -25.80
CA SER A 533 19.03 16.69 -26.06
C SER A 533 19.97 15.51 -26.30
N TYR A 534 19.51 14.30 -26.02
CA TYR A 534 20.21 13.03 -26.18
C TYR A 534 19.29 11.96 -26.73
N ASP A 535 19.90 10.89 -27.29
CA ASP A 535 19.15 9.74 -27.76
C ASP A 535 18.43 9.05 -26.59
N ILE A 536 17.10 9.02 -26.65
CA ILE A 536 16.27 8.45 -25.57
C ILE A 536 16.24 6.91 -25.59
N GLU A 537 16.53 6.27 -26.74
CA GLU A 537 16.66 4.81 -26.82
C GLU A 537 17.92 4.40 -26.05
N ASP A 538 19.06 5.08 -26.29
CA ASP A 538 20.30 4.87 -25.57
C ASP A 538 20.16 5.13 -24.06
N LEU A 539 19.46 6.21 -23.68
CA LEU A 539 19.14 6.51 -22.28
C LEU A 539 18.27 5.42 -21.62
N SER A 540 17.31 4.87 -22.38
CA SER A 540 16.43 3.79 -21.92
C SER A 540 17.17 2.48 -21.70
N ASP A 541 18.02 2.10 -22.65
CA ASP A 541 18.72 0.82 -22.67
C ASP A 541 19.85 0.75 -21.64
N THR A 542 20.49 1.87 -21.31
CA THR A 542 21.61 1.94 -20.39
C THR A 542 21.22 1.64 -18.93
N GLY A 543 19.93 1.80 -18.57
CA GLY A 543 19.43 1.55 -17.21
C GLY A 543 19.95 2.56 -16.19
N TYR A 544 21.06 2.31 -15.49
CA TYR A 544 21.64 3.27 -14.54
C TYR A 544 22.67 4.19 -15.20
N ILE A 545 22.42 5.51 -15.21
CA ILE A 545 23.25 6.52 -15.89
C ILE A 545 24.05 7.33 -14.88
N ASP A 546 25.37 7.40 -15.07
CA ASP A 546 26.21 8.41 -14.46
C ASP A 546 26.14 9.70 -15.30
N LEU A 547 25.41 10.70 -14.84
CA LEU A 547 25.16 11.95 -15.57
C LEU A 547 26.45 12.65 -16.02
N LYS A 548 27.52 12.61 -15.19
CA LYS A 548 28.79 13.28 -15.51
C LYS A 548 29.51 12.55 -16.63
N LYS A 549 29.57 11.21 -16.50
CA LYS A 549 30.21 10.37 -17.50
C LYS A 549 29.46 10.49 -18.83
N TYR A 550 28.15 10.30 -18.82
CA TYR A 550 27.31 10.36 -20.01
C TYR A 550 27.42 11.70 -20.74
N ALA A 551 27.28 12.81 -20.02
CA ALA A 551 27.40 14.16 -20.60
C ALA A 551 28.82 14.51 -21.13
N SER A 552 29.84 13.71 -20.77
CA SER A 552 31.22 13.88 -21.27
C SER A 552 31.56 12.98 -22.46
N GLU A 553 30.83 11.87 -22.65
CA GLU A 553 31.08 10.87 -23.66
C GLU A 553 30.12 10.94 -24.85
N VAL A 554 28.93 11.49 -24.63
CA VAL A 554 27.86 11.58 -25.66
C VAL A 554 27.65 13.04 -26.04
N ASP A 555 27.69 13.30 -27.35
CA ASP A 555 27.45 14.64 -27.88
C ASP A 555 25.94 14.99 -27.77
N LYS A 556 25.69 16.27 -27.51
CA LYS A 556 24.34 16.81 -27.42
C LYS A 556 23.82 17.12 -28.82
N GLU A 557 22.66 16.58 -29.17
CA GLU A 557 21.96 16.84 -30.43
C GLU A 557 20.49 17.23 -30.16
N GLU A 558 19.86 17.93 -31.10
CA GLU A 558 18.41 18.15 -31.02
C GLU A 558 17.72 16.95 -31.68
N LEU A 559 17.11 16.12 -30.83
CA LEU A 559 16.40 14.89 -31.24
C LEU A 559 14.93 14.98 -30.85
N TYR A 560 14.13 14.16 -31.50
CA TYR A 560 12.72 13.98 -31.17
C TYR A 560 12.51 12.53 -30.75
N GLY A 561 11.68 12.31 -29.74
CA GLY A 561 11.42 10.98 -29.24
C GLY A 561 9.95 10.75 -28.92
N VAL A 562 9.53 9.51 -29.02
CA VAL A 562 8.21 9.04 -28.65
C VAL A 562 8.31 7.87 -27.70
N VAL A 563 7.45 7.88 -26.68
CA VAL A 563 7.23 6.76 -25.74
C VAL A 563 5.75 6.38 -25.87
N TYR A 564 5.47 5.12 -26.13
CA TYR A 564 4.12 4.65 -26.41
C TYR A 564 3.93 3.21 -25.94
N ARG A 565 2.69 2.75 -25.87
CA ARG A 565 2.34 1.41 -25.37
C ARG A 565 1.63 0.59 -26.44
N ILE A 566 2.00 -0.68 -26.57
CA ILE A 566 1.29 -1.69 -27.36
C ILE A 566 1.17 -2.96 -26.51
N ASP A 567 0.00 -3.54 -26.45
CA ASP A 567 -0.28 -4.80 -25.73
C ASP A 567 0.30 -4.82 -24.31
N GLY A 568 0.20 -3.69 -23.62
CA GLY A 568 0.69 -3.53 -22.25
C GLY A 568 2.21 -3.31 -22.11
N SER A 569 2.98 -3.37 -23.20
CA SER A 569 4.42 -3.10 -23.23
C SER A 569 4.70 -1.67 -23.69
N VAL A 570 5.61 -0.97 -23.00
CA VAL A 570 6.02 0.40 -23.34
C VAL A 570 7.28 0.36 -24.19
N PHE A 571 7.26 1.13 -25.27
CA PHE A 571 8.35 1.28 -26.23
C PHE A 571 8.84 2.72 -26.26
N THR A 572 10.11 2.88 -26.56
CA THR A 572 10.78 4.17 -26.74
C THR A 572 11.44 4.18 -28.11
N LYS A 573 11.22 5.25 -28.91
CA LYS A 573 11.86 5.42 -30.22
C LYS A 573 12.29 6.86 -30.46
N VAL A 574 13.44 7.03 -31.13
CA VAL A 574 13.82 8.29 -31.76
C VAL A 574 13.05 8.43 -33.07
N ILE A 575 12.53 9.61 -33.34
CA ILE A 575 11.68 9.91 -34.52
C ILE A 575 12.24 11.08 -35.33
N ALA A 576 11.89 11.12 -36.62
CA ALA A 576 12.25 12.23 -37.48
C ALA A 576 11.50 13.53 -37.10
N ALA A 577 12.06 14.67 -37.47
CA ALA A 577 11.42 15.97 -37.19
C ALA A 577 10.06 16.11 -37.92
N GLU A 578 9.92 15.47 -39.06
CA GLU A 578 8.69 15.44 -39.86
C GLU A 578 7.59 14.63 -39.15
N GLU A 579 7.94 13.47 -38.57
CA GLU A 579 7.01 12.65 -37.79
C GLU A 579 6.55 13.40 -36.53
N PHE A 580 7.49 14.01 -35.82
CA PHE A 580 7.17 14.85 -34.66
C PHE A 580 6.21 15.98 -35.02
N ALA A 581 6.43 16.65 -36.15
CA ALA A 581 5.57 17.75 -36.60
C ALA A 581 4.14 17.25 -36.98
N VAL A 582 4.03 16.06 -37.53
CA VAL A 582 2.72 15.42 -37.82
C VAL A 582 2.01 15.07 -36.50
N PHE A 583 2.69 14.46 -35.56
CA PHE A 583 2.11 14.11 -34.25
C PHE A 583 1.65 15.35 -33.49
N ASP A 584 2.48 16.40 -33.44
CA ASP A 584 2.16 17.65 -32.74
C ASP A 584 0.93 18.34 -33.39
N PHE A 585 0.84 18.30 -34.71
CA PHE A 585 -0.32 18.84 -35.42
C PHE A 585 -1.60 18.05 -35.09
N ILE A 586 -1.58 16.72 -35.13
CA ILE A 586 -2.73 15.88 -34.77
C ILE A 586 -3.13 16.17 -33.32
N ARG A 587 -2.18 16.18 -32.39
CA ARG A 587 -2.44 16.44 -30.95
C ARG A 587 -3.06 17.82 -30.71
N SER A 588 -2.54 18.84 -31.38
CA SER A 588 -3.03 20.23 -31.24
C SER A 588 -4.48 20.42 -31.70
N LYS A 589 -4.99 19.54 -32.59
CA LYS A 589 -6.34 19.54 -33.12
C LYS A 589 -7.28 18.54 -32.42
N GLY A 590 -6.72 17.58 -31.69
CA GLY A 590 -7.42 16.42 -31.17
C GLY A 590 -7.59 15.32 -32.21
N THR A 591 -8.20 15.65 -33.36
CA THR A 591 -8.29 14.76 -34.53
C THR A 591 -8.16 15.56 -35.82
N VAL A 592 -7.66 14.92 -36.88
CA VAL A 592 -7.44 15.54 -38.20
C VAL A 592 -7.78 14.56 -39.33
N THR A 593 -8.23 15.08 -40.47
CA THR A 593 -8.42 14.26 -41.69
C THR A 593 -7.12 14.09 -42.46
N PHE A 594 -7.03 13.02 -43.23
CA PHE A 594 -5.89 12.80 -44.14
C PHE A 594 -5.69 13.97 -45.13
N ALA A 595 -6.78 14.53 -45.65
CA ALA A 595 -6.73 15.71 -46.49
C ALA A 595 -6.11 16.95 -45.79
N GLU A 596 -6.39 17.16 -44.52
CA GLU A 596 -5.78 18.25 -43.73
C GLU A 596 -4.28 18.03 -43.51
N LEU A 597 -3.86 16.80 -43.27
CA LEU A 597 -2.45 16.44 -43.15
C LEU A 597 -1.70 16.69 -44.45
N ASN A 598 -2.20 16.17 -45.59
CA ASN A 598 -1.62 16.39 -46.92
C ASN A 598 -1.55 17.87 -47.31
N LYS A 599 -2.57 18.64 -46.95
CA LYS A 599 -2.59 20.09 -47.19
C LYS A 599 -1.52 20.82 -46.39
N LYS A 600 -1.28 20.39 -45.13
CA LYS A 600 -0.32 21.01 -44.19
C LYS A 600 1.12 20.62 -44.53
N PHE A 601 1.37 19.35 -44.81
CA PHE A 601 2.70 18.75 -44.96
C PHE A 601 3.01 18.35 -46.41
N LYS A 602 2.97 19.31 -47.34
CA LYS A 602 3.10 19.08 -48.81
C LYS A 602 4.41 18.43 -49.29
N LYS A 603 5.46 18.43 -48.44
CA LYS A 603 6.79 17.89 -48.77
C LYS A 603 7.13 16.63 -47.98
N VAL A 604 6.21 16.11 -47.24
CA VAL A 604 6.38 14.94 -46.35
C VAL A 604 5.50 13.82 -46.92
N ASP A 605 5.98 12.61 -46.91
CA ASP A 605 5.16 11.43 -47.17
C ASP A 605 4.30 11.12 -45.92
N VAL A 606 3.16 11.83 -45.88
CA VAL A 606 2.23 11.68 -44.73
C VAL A 606 1.59 10.31 -44.68
N LEU A 607 1.44 9.65 -45.85
CA LEU A 607 0.84 8.32 -45.91
C LEU A 607 1.74 7.30 -45.20
N ASP A 608 3.02 7.32 -45.49
CA ASP A 608 4.01 6.45 -44.87
C ASP A 608 4.05 6.65 -43.36
N ILE A 609 4.05 7.91 -42.89
CA ILE A 609 4.05 8.24 -41.48
C ILE A 609 2.79 7.72 -40.78
N VAL A 610 1.58 8.01 -41.29
CA VAL A 610 0.37 7.57 -40.57
C VAL A 610 0.20 6.05 -40.65
N TYR A 611 0.65 5.42 -41.74
CA TYR A 611 0.62 3.96 -41.88
C TYR A 611 1.51 3.30 -40.81
N THR A 612 2.80 3.65 -40.74
CA THR A 612 3.78 3.11 -39.79
C THR A 612 3.33 3.29 -38.35
N TRP A 613 2.90 4.51 -38.01
CA TRP A 613 2.56 4.82 -36.63
C TRP A 613 1.14 4.42 -36.21
N CYS A 614 0.29 4.04 -37.13
CA CYS A 614 -0.95 3.32 -36.83
C CYS A 614 -0.68 1.83 -36.51
N GLU A 615 0.28 1.19 -37.23
CA GLU A 615 0.72 -0.18 -36.88
C GLU A 615 1.38 -0.22 -35.51
N ASP A 616 2.20 0.78 -35.18
CA ASP A 616 2.88 0.92 -33.88
C ASP A 616 1.95 1.47 -32.78
N GLY A 617 0.68 1.76 -33.05
CA GLY A 617 -0.27 2.18 -32.03
C GLY A 617 -0.01 3.57 -31.44
N VAL A 618 0.75 4.45 -32.11
CA VAL A 618 0.90 5.87 -31.71
C VAL A 618 -0.24 6.70 -32.25
N ILE A 619 -0.60 6.47 -33.54
CA ILE A 619 -1.73 7.10 -34.20
C ILE A 619 -2.87 6.06 -34.28
N TYR A 620 -4.11 6.49 -34.13
CA TYR A 620 -5.27 5.64 -34.37
C TYR A 620 -6.21 6.24 -35.42
N ILE A 621 -6.98 5.37 -36.08
CA ILE A 621 -8.06 5.74 -36.97
C ILE A 621 -9.36 5.83 -36.16
N VAL A 622 -10.05 6.97 -36.28
CA VAL A 622 -11.30 7.29 -35.54
C VAL A 622 -12.49 6.52 -36.12
#